data_9234d36758043929f1cc54991fd90c38
#
_entry.id   9234d36758043929f1cc54991fd90c38
#
_cell.length_a   1.000
_cell.length_b   1.000
_cell.length_c   1.000
_cell.angle_alpha   90.00
_cell.angle_beta   90.00
_cell.angle_gamma   90.00
#
_symmetry.space_group_name_H-M   'P 1'
#
loop_
_entity.id
_entity.type
_entity.pdbx_description
1 polymer ?
#
loop_
_entity_poly.entity_id
_entity_poly.type
_entity_poly.pdbx_seq_one_letter_code
_entity_poly.pdbx_strand_id
1 'polypeptide(L)'
;MAGGQERILRRRIKSVESTKKITRAMELIAATRVVKAQERAASARPYSDEITAVIVDLIRAGAAKEHPLLRDNPEARTAAFVVITSDRGMCGGYNTNVIRAAERSIAAARAKGLDFSLIVVGKKAQKHFRFQGLAVDAAFEGMTDQPIYDNAREIAAAVRSRYETGELASVELAYTRFFS
;
A
#
# COMPACT_ATOMS: atom_id res chain seq x y z
N MET A 1 -21.95 -10.82 48.45
CA MET A 1 -20.80 -10.71 47.46
C MET A 1 -21.02 -11.54 46.20
N ALA A 2 -21.68 -12.68 46.20
CA ALA A 2 -21.95 -13.52 45.03
C ALA A 2 -22.76 -12.81 43.92
N GLY A 3 -23.80 -12.04 44.25
CA GLY A 3 -24.62 -11.35 43.22
C GLY A 3 -23.91 -10.24 42.43
N GLY A 4 -22.82 -9.68 42.97
CA GLY A 4 -22.01 -8.70 42.26
C GLY A 4 -21.16 -9.36 41.18
N GLN A 5 -20.55 -10.50 41.45
CA GLN A 5 -19.75 -11.27 40.49
C GLN A 5 -20.63 -11.85 39.38
N GLU A 6 -21.80 -12.36 39.68
CA GLU A 6 -22.75 -12.87 38.72
C GLU A 6 -23.16 -11.76 37.69
N ARG A 7 -23.45 -10.55 38.20
CA ARG A 7 -23.80 -9.41 37.33
C ARG A 7 -22.67 -8.98 36.42
N ILE A 8 -21.43 -9.03 36.89
CA ILE A 8 -20.23 -8.75 36.09
C ILE A 8 -20.07 -9.81 34.99
N LEU A 9 -20.21 -11.09 35.34
CA LEU A 9 -20.11 -12.20 34.39
C LEU A 9 -21.21 -12.12 33.32
N ARG A 10 -22.45 -11.88 33.69
CA ARG A 10 -23.56 -11.69 32.72
C ARG A 10 -23.30 -10.52 31.77
N ARG A 11 -22.74 -9.41 32.28
CA ARG A 11 -22.36 -8.26 31.40
C ARG A 11 -21.24 -8.64 30.43
N ARG A 12 -20.24 -9.40 30.90
CA ARG A 12 -19.17 -9.90 30.01
C ARG A 12 -19.70 -10.85 28.94
N ILE A 13 -20.55 -11.80 29.30
CA ILE A 13 -21.18 -12.72 28.35
C ILE A 13 -21.91 -11.91 27.25
N LYS A 14 -22.77 -10.98 27.66
CA LYS A 14 -23.51 -10.13 26.72
C LYS A 14 -22.59 -9.32 25.80
N SER A 15 -21.48 -8.80 26.31
CA SER A 15 -20.48 -8.08 25.52
C SER A 15 -19.81 -8.99 24.50
N VAL A 16 -19.40 -10.20 24.90
CA VAL A 16 -18.77 -11.19 24.00
C VAL A 16 -19.77 -11.68 22.95
N GLU A 17 -21.02 -11.93 23.29
CA GLU A 17 -22.08 -12.29 22.33
C GLU A 17 -22.31 -11.18 21.29
N SER A 18 -22.30 -9.92 21.72
CA SER A 18 -22.39 -8.78 20.81
C SER A 18 -21.19 -8.75 19.86
N THR A 19 -19.99 -8.90 20.38
CA THR A 19 -18.75 -8.96 19.57
C THR A 19 -18.80 -10.13 18.59
N LYS A 20 -19.27 -11.31 19.01
CA LYS A 20 -19.44 -12.48 18.12
C LYS A 20 -20.36 -12.17 16.94
N LYS A 21 -21.48 -11.49 17.17
CA LYS A 21 -22.41 -11.10 16.10
C LYS A 21 -21.75 -10.14 15.10
N ILE A 22 -21.00 -9.15 15.60
CA ILE A 22 -20.28 -8.19 14.76
C ILE A 22 -19.22 -8.91 13.92
N THR A 23 -18.39 -9.77 14.54
CA THR A 23 -17.33 -10.48 13.81
C THR A 23 -17.89 -11.44 12.77
N ARG A 24 -19.04 -12.07 13.03
CA ARG A 24 -19.71 -12.93 12.04
C ARG A 24 -20.23 -12.11 10.84
N ALA A 25 -20.80 -10.94 11.09
CA ALA A 25 -21.19 -10.04 10.00
C ALA A 25 -19.98 -9.58 9.19
N MET A 26 -18.85 -9.24 9.85
CA MET A 26 -17.61 -8.87 9.17
C MET A 26 -17.05 -10.02 8.32
N GLU A 27 -17.13 -11.25 8.79
CA GLU A 27 -16.72 -12.45 8.05
C GLU A 27 -17.52 -12.59 6.73
N LEU A 28 -18.86 -12.45 6.79
CA LEU A 28 -19.71 -12.52 5.61
C LEU A 28 -19.40 -11.41 4.59
N ILE A 29 -19.21 -10.18 5.08
CA ILE A 29 -18.84 -9.04 4.23
C ILE A 29 -17.45 -9.30 3.59
N ALA A 30 -16.49 -9.78 4.36
CA ALA A 30 -15.15 -10.07 3.86
C ALA A 30 -15.18 -11.17 2.79
N ALA A 31 -15.93 -12.26 3.01
CA ALA A 31 -16.05 -13.34 2.04
C ALA A 31 -16.54 -12.87 0.67
N THR A 32 -17.57 -12.00 0.64
CA THR A 32 -18.07 -11.45 -0.64
C THR A 32 -17.09 -10.48 -1.29
N ARG A 33 -16.35 -9.70 -0.50
CA ARG A 33 -15.37 -8.73 -1.02
C ARG A 33 -14.11 -9.39 -1.57
N VAL A 34 -13.66 -10.49 -0.95
CA VAL A 34 -12.49 -11.24 -1.41
C VAL A 34 -12.71 -11.74 -2.83
N VAL A 35 -13.86 -12.37 -3.12
CA VAL A 35 -14.16 -12.87 -4.47
C VAL A 35 -14.09 -11.73 -5.49
N LYS A 36 -14.76 -10.61 -5.23
CA LYS A 36 -14.73 -9.45 -6.13
C LYS A 36 -13.33 -8.85 -6.31
N ALA A 37 -12.51 -8.85 -5.26
CA ALA A 37 -11.14 -8.35 -5.34
C ALA A 37 -10.26 -9.28 -6.18
N GLN A 38 -10.41 -10.60 -6.03
CA GLN A 38 -9.72 -11.60 -6.83
C GLN A 38 -10.10 -11.51 -8.31
N GLU A 39 -11.39 -11.39 -8.62
CA GLU A 39 -11.87 -11.20 -9.99
C GLU A 39 -11.28 -9.94 -10.64
N ARG A 40 -11.24 -8.82 -9.93
CA ARG A 40 -10.62 -7.58 -10.45
C ARG A 40 -9.12 -7.75 -10.67
N ALA A 41 -8.41 -8.38 -9.74
CA ALA A 41 -6.98 -8.62 -9.87
C ALA A 41 -6.68 -9.57 -11.06
N ALA A 42 -7.47 -10.62 -11.23
CA ALA A 42 -7.36 -11.55 -12.34
C ALA A 42 -7.63 -10.88 -13.69
N SER A 43 -8.65 -10.02 -13.77
CA SER A 43 -9.00 -9.28 -14.99
C SER A 43 -7.96 -8.23 -15.41
N ALA A 44 -7.30 -7.60 -14.43
CA ALA A 44 -6.30 -6.56 -14.71
C ALA A 44 -4.92 -7.14 -15.09
N ARG A 45 -4.60 -8.36 -14.62
CA ARG A 45 -3.27 -8.98 -14.79
C ARG A 45 -2.86 -9.14 -16.26
N PRO A 46 -3.67 -9.70 -17.18
CA PRO A 46 -3.27 -9.87 -18.58
C PRO A 46 -2.85 -8.57 -19.24
N TYR A 47 -3.63 -7.49 -19.03
CA TYR A 47 -3.28 -6.18 -19.59
C TYR A 47 -1.96 -5.65 -19.03
N SER A 48 -1.75 -5.78 -17.72
CA SER A 48 -0.50 -5.35 -17.09
C SER A 48 0.71 -6.14 -17.58
N ASP A 49 0.57 -7.43 -17.78
CA ASP A 49 1.65 -8.30 -18.25
C ASP A 49 2.00 -7.99 -19.72
N GLU A 50 1.00 -7.85 -20.60
CA GLU A 50 1.19 -7.51 -22.00
C GLU A 50 1.81 -6.12 -22.19
N ILE A 51 1.32 -5.08 -21.51
CA ILE A 51 1.89 -3.75 -21.63
C ILE A 51 3.34 -3.71 -21.11
N THR A 52 3.63 -4.50 -20.07
CA THR A 52 5.01 -4.62 -19.55
C THR A 52 5.92 -5.27 -20.58
N ALA A 53 5.46 -6.33 -21.26
CA ALA A 53 6.21 -6.98 -22.32
C ALA A 53 6.51 -6.01 -23.47
N VAL A 54 5.53 -5.26 -23.93
CA VAL A 54 5.71 -4.23 -24.97
C VAL A 54 6.74 -3.17 -24.55
N ILE A 55 6.69 -2.69 -23.31
CA ILE A 55 7.67 -1.72 -22.81
C ILE A 55 9.08 -2.32 -22.80
N VAL A 56 9.23 -3.56 -22.36
CA VAL A 56 10.53 -4.26 -22.37
C VAL A 56 11.08 -4.39 -23.79
N ASP A 57 10.23 -4.72 -24.77
CA ASP A 57 10.66 -4.84 -26.16
C ASP A 57 11.04 -3.50 -26.76
N LEU A 58 10.33 -2.42 -26.44
CA LEU A 58 10.71 -1.05 -26.83
C LEU A 58 12.07 -0.63 -26.25
N ILE A 59 12.33 -0.98 -24.99
CA ILE A 59 13.64 -0.72 -24.34
C ILE A 59 14.75 -1.49 -25.08
N ARG A 60 14.52 -2.77 -25.38
CA ARG A 60 15.49 -3.64 -26.11
C ARG A 60 15.75 -3.12 -27.53
N ALA A 61 14.72 -2.60 -28.19
CA ALA A 61 14.84 -1.98 -29.50
C ALA A 61 15.52 -0.60 -29.49
N GLY A 62 15.83 -0.07 -28.31
CA GLY A 62 16.44 1.25 -28.14
C GLY A 62 15.50 2.44 -28.36
N ALA A 63 14.23 2.19 -28.65
CA ALA A 63 13.24 3.24 -28.93
C ALA A 63 12.82 4.04 -27.68
N ALA A 64 13.11 3.50 -26.48
CA ALA A 64 12.67 4.08 -25.22
C ALA A 64 13.76 4.87 -24.47
N LYS A 65 14.98 4.98 -25.03
CA LYS A 65 16.12 5.61 -24.34
C LYS A 65 15.90 7.07 -23.95
N GLU A 66 15.13 7.80 -24.73
CA GLU A 66 14.85 9.23 -24.51
C GLU A 66 13.60 9.48 -23.68
N HIS A 67 12.83 8.43 -23.35
CA HIS A 67 11.59 8.61 -22.61
C HIS A 67 11.87 9.01 -21.15
N PRO A 68 11.28 10.11 -20.64
CA PRO A 68 11.60 10.64 -19.31
C PRO A 68 11.43 9.65 -18.15
N LEU A 69 10.50 8.71 -18.26
CA LEU A 69 10.26 7.67 -17.22
C LEU A 69 11.23 6.47 -17.30
N LEU A 70 12.02 6.36 -18.39
CA LEU A 70 12.92 5.23 -18.61
C LEU A 70 14.40 5.62 -18.56
N ARG A 71 14.69 6.91 -18.36
CA ARG A 71 16.05 7.41 -18.17
C ARG A 71 16.44 7.37 -16.70
N ASP A 72 17.69 7.15 -16.42
CA ASP A 72 18.24 7.32 -15.08
C ASP A 72 18.38 8.81 -14.75
N ASN A 73 18.20 9.16 -13.49
CA ASN A 73 18.41 10.51 -12.95
C ASN A 73 19.61 10.51 -12.00
N PRO A 74 20.87 10.44 -12.48
CA PRO A 74 22.06 10.25 -11.65
C PRO A 74 22.34 11.40 -10.70
N GLU A 75 21.89 12.61 -11.03
CA GLU A 75 22.05 13.81 -10.18
C GLU A 75 21.02 13.89 -9.05
N ALA A 76 19.92 13.13 -9.15
CA ALA A 76 18.91 13.12 -8.11
C ALA A 76 19.41 12.43 -6.85
N ARG A 77 19.05 13.00 -5.70
CA ARG A 77 19.48 12.53 -4.38
C ARG A 77 18.33 12.00 -3.53
N THR A 78 17.13 11.94 -4.08
CA THR A 78 15.93 11.52 -3.36
C THR A 78 15.32 10.27 -3.97
N ALA A 79 15.12 9.22 -3.18
CA ALA A 79 14.36 8.03 -3.57
C ALA A 79 12.92 8.16 -3.04
N ALA A 80 11.91 7.94 -3.90
CA ALA A 80 10.51 7.94 -3.48
C ALA A 80 10.06 6.53 -3.11
N PHE A 81 9.34 6.41 -1.99
CA PHE A 81 8.76 5.16 -1.50
C PHE A 81 7.24 5.27 -1.44
N VAL A 82 6.56 4.50 -2.28
CA VAL A 82 5.09 4.39 -2.26
C VAL A 82 4.71 3.16 -1.44
N VAL A 83 4.17 3.38 -0.25
CA VAL A 83 3.85 2.32 0.71
C VAL A 83 2.36 2.07 0.75
N ILE A 84 1.93 0.91 0.25
CA ILE A 84 0.51 0.56 0.09
C ILE A 84 0.07 -0.37 1.21
N THR A 85 -0.71 0.17 2.15
CA THR A 85 -1.33 -0.56 3.25
C THR A 85 -2.85 -0.44 3.21
N SER A 86 -3.55 -1.04 4.17
CA SER A 86 -5.00 -0.91 4.29
C SER A 86 -5.42 0.29 5.15
N ASP A 87 -6.66 0.72 4.96
CA ASP A 87 -7.31 1.67 5.87
C ASP A 87 -7.76 1.02 7.18
N ARG A 88 -8.02 -0.30 7.15
CA ARG A 88 -8.54 -1.07 8.27
C ARG A 88 -7.47 -1.97 8.90
N GLY A 89 -7.74 -2.44 10.11
CA GLY A 89 -6.98 -3.48 10.79
C GLY A 89 -7.62 -4.86 10.62
N MET A 90 -7.23 -5.78 11.48
CA MET A 90 -7.67 -7.18 11.53
C MET A 90 -7.32 -7.97 10.24
N CYS A 91 -6.15 -7.70 9.69
CA CYS A 91 -5.63 -8.33 8.46
C CYS A 91 -4.31 -9.08 8.71
N GLY A 92 -4.13 -9.61 9.92
CA GLY A 92 -2.89 -10.31 10.30
C GLY A 92 -1.66 -9.43 10.13
N GLY A 93 -0.59 -10.00 9.57
CA GLY A 93 0.67 -9.31 9.32
C GLY A 93 0.70 -8.41 8.08
N TYR A 94 -0.40 -8.28 7.35
CA TYR A 94 -0.44 -7.55 6.08
C TYR A 94 0.22 -6.17 6.16
N ASN A 95 -0.30 -5.28 7.00
CA ASN A 95 0.23 -3.92 7.12
C ASN A 95 1.66 -3.89 7.69
N THR A 96 1.91 -4.68 8.73
CA THR A 96 3.21 -4.72 9.40
C THR A 96 4.33 -5.19 8.48
N ASN A 97 4.06 -6.19 7.64
CA ASN A 97 5.05 -6.72 6.71
C ASN A 97 5.41 -5.71 5.62
N VAL A 98 4.41 -5.00 5.07
CA VAL A 98 4.64 -3.93 4.08
C VAL A 98 5.44 -2.79 4.70
N ILE A 99 5.05 -2.32 5.88
CA ILE A 99 5.74 -1.24 6.58
C ILE A 99 7.20 -1.62 6.86
N ARG A 100 7.46 -2.82 7.38
CA ARG A 100 8.84 -3.31 7.61
C ARG A 100 9.65 -3.43 6.31
N ALA A 101 9.02 -3.81 5.21
CA ALA A 101 9.69 -3.84 3.91
C ALA A 101 10.10 -2.42 3.49
N ALA A 102 9.18 -1.46 3.57
CA ALA A 102 9.45 -0.07 3.27
C ALA A 102 10.57 0.51 4.16
N GLU A 103 10.51 0.28 5.47
CA GLU A 103 11.56 0.72 6.42
C GLU A 103 12.95 0.19 6.04
N ARG A 104 13.04 -1.08 5.61
CA ARG A 104 14.32 -1.66 5.14
C ARG A 104 14.80 -0.98 3.86
N SER A 105 13.91 -0.74 2.90
CA SER A 105 14.28 -0.03 1.65
C SER A 105 14.71 1.41 1.93
N ILE A 106 14.01 2.14 2.79
CA ILE A 106 14.38 3.49 3.21
C ILE A 106 15.76 3.50 3.88
N ALA A 107 16.01 2.56 4.79
CA ALA A 107 17.32 2.43 5.46
C ALA A 107 18.44 2.13 4.46
N ALA A 108 18.19 1.27 3.46
CA ALA A 108 19.14 0.97 2.41
C ALA A 108 19.43 2.18 1.50
N ALA A 109 18.42 2.99 1.17
CA ALA A 109 18.61 4.23 0.41
C ALA A 109 19.46 5.24 1.19
N ARG A 110 19.16 5.43 2.47
CA ARG A 110 19.96 6.31 3.35
C ARG A 110 21.41 5.83 3.48
N ALA A 111 21.64 4.54 3.57
CA ALA A 111 23.01 3.98 3.60
C ALA A 111 23.80 4.27 2.31
N LYS A 112 23.12 4.50 1.19
CA LYS A 112 23.70 4.93 -0.09
C LYS A 112 23.82 6.46 -0.21
N GLY A 113 23.51 7.22 0.83
CA GLY A 113 23.55 8.68 0.84
C GLY A 113 22.38 9.35 0.11
N LEU A 114 21.28 8.64 -0.11
CA LEU A 114 20.05 9.20 -0.67
C LEU A 114 19.11 9.68 0.44
N ASP A 115 18.47 10.80 0.19
CA ASP A 115 17.27 11.21 0.91
C ASP A 115 16.07 10.38 0.49
N PHE A 116 14.97 10.49 1.22
CA PHE A 116 13.74 9.78 0.87
C PHE A 116 12.52 10.69 0.86
N SER A 117 11.60 10.38 -0.03
CA SER A 117 10.26 10.94 -0.14
C SER A 117 9.25 9.83 0.15
N LEU A 118 8.31 10.07 1.06
CA LEU A 118 7.38 9.05 1.53
C LEU A 118 5.96 9.35 1.11
N ILE A 119 5.43 8.52 0.24
CA ILE A 119 4.05 8.55 -0.21
C ILE A 119 3.32 7.33 0.39
N VAL A 120 2.24 7.53 1.09
CA VAL A 120 1.52 6.46 1.77
C VAL A 120 0.10 6.31 1.27
N VAL A 121 -0.30 5.05 1.09
CA VAL A 121 -1.68 4.66 0.76
C VAL A 121 -2.22 3.83 1.91
N GLY A 122 -3.37 4.25 2.44
CA GLY A 122 -4.02 3.63 3.59
C GLY A 122 -3.60 4.21 4.94
N LYS A 123 -4.58 4.30 5.82
CA LYS A 123 -4.44 4.89 7.17
C LYS A 123 -3.38 4.24 8.06
N LYS A 124 -3.06 2.96 7.80
CA LYS A 124 -2.14 2.21 8.69
C LYS A 124 -0.70 2.64 8.50
N ALA A 125 -0.22 2.80 7.27
CA ALA A 125 1.10 3.34 6.99
C ALA A 125 1.21 4.79 7.45
N GLN A 126 0.21 5.62 7.14
CA GLN A 126 0.20 7.03 7.52
C GLN A 126 0.36 7.21 9.04
N LYS A 127 -0.46 6.50 9.83
CA LYS A 127 -0.38 6.59 11.29
C LYS A 127 0.97 6.10 11.82
N HIS A 128 1.49 5.02 11.25
CA HIS A 128 2.77 4.43 11.67
C HIS A 128 3.93 5.40 11.44
N PHE A 129 4.10 5.91 10.22
CA PHE A 129 5.22 6.78 9.90
C PHE A 129 5.14 8.14 10.60
N ARG A 130 3.93 8.71 10.74
CA ARG A 130 3.74 9.91 11.56
C ARG A 130 4.08 9.70 13.03
N PHE A 131 3.74 8.53 13.59
CA PHE A 131 4.11 8.18 14.97
C PHE A 131 5.62 8.06 15.15
N GLN A 132 6.33 7.58 14.13
CA GLN A 132 7.81 7.56 14.11
C GLN A 132 8.45 8.94 13.86
N GLY A 133 7.67 9.99 13.66
CA GLY A 133 8.18 11.33 13.36
C GLY A 133 8.71 11.50 11.95
N LEU A 134 8.41 10.57 11.03
CA LEU A 134 8.79 10.69 9.63
C LEU A 134 7.80 11.58 8.86
N ALA A 135 8.34 12.47 8.04
CA ALA A 135 7.54 13.29 7.13
C ALA A 135 6.87 12.40 6.08
N VAL A 136 5.58 12.64 5.84
CA VAL A 136 4.79 12.00 4.78
C VAL A 136 4.43 13.08 3.77
N ASP A 137 4.97 12.99 2.56
CA ASP A 137 4.82 14.01 1.54
C ASP A 137 3.43 13.97 0.89
N ALA A 138 2.89 12.77 0.70
CA ALA A 138 1.52 12.58 0.24
C ALA A 138 0.86 11.39 0.92
N ALA A 139 -0.44 11.50 1.22
CA ALA A 139 -1.22 10.46 1.87
C ALA A 139 -2.57 10.28 1.18
N PHE A 140 -2.88 9.04 0.81
CA PHE A 140 -4.11 8.64 0.15
C PHE A 140 -4.88 7.68 1.04
N GLU A 141 -6.12 8.01 1.35
CA GLU A 141 -6.96 7.24 2.28
C GLU A 141 -8.36 6.95 1.69
N GLY A 142 -9.04 5.95 2.26
CA GLY A 142 -10.44 5.65 1.94
C GLY A 142 -10.64 4.88 0.63
N MET A 143 -9.59 4.62 -0.14
CA MET A 143 -9.68 3.92 -1.43
C MET A 143 -9.39 2.41 -1.36
N THR A 144 -8.82 1.92 -0.25
CA THR A 144 -8.30 0.55 -0.19
C THR A 144 -9.39 -0.53 -0.13
N ASP A 145 -10.62 -0.18 0.25
CA ASP A 145 -11.77 -1.10 0.26
C ASP A 145 -12.34 -1.34 -1.15
N GLN A 146 -12.32 -0.34 -2.02
CA GLN A 146 -12.85 -0.38 -3.38
C GLN A 146 -12.00 0.50 -4.30
N PRO A 147 -10.77 0.07 -4.63
CA PRO A 147 -9.88 0.85 -5.48
C PRO A 147 -10.45 0.94 -6.91
N ILE A 148 -10.34 2.12 -7.50
CA ILE A 148 -10.67 2.39 -8.90
C ILE A 148 -9.42 2.88 -9.65
N TYR A 149 -9.47 2.88 -10.97
CA TYR A 149 -8.35 3.31 -11.81
C TYR A 149 -7.88 4.74 -11.52
N ASP A 150 -8.81 5.66 -11.25
CA ASP A 150 -8.46 7.05 -10.94
C ASP A 150 -7.64 7.18 -9.65
N ASN A 151 -7.85 6.32 -8.66
CA ASN A 151 -7.00 6.28 -7.47
C ASN A 151 -5.55 5.93 -7.82
N ALA A 152 -5.35 4.95 -8.71
CA ALA A 152 -4.01 4.59 -9.17
C ALA A 152 -3.35 5.72 -9.97
N ARG A 153 -4.13 6.41 -10.81
CA ARG A 153 -3.67 7.61 -11.56
C ARG A 153 -3.22 8.73 -10.62
N GLU A 154 -3.99 9.01 -9.59
CA GLU A 154 -3.68 10.04 -8.61
C GLU A 154 -2.39 9.75 -7.86
N ILE A 155 -2.21 8.49 -7.40
CA ILE A 155 -0.97 8.04 -6.75
C ILE A 155 0.21 8.13 -7.73
N ALA A 156 0.03 7.66 -8.96
CA ALA A 156 1.08 7.71 -9.99
C ALA A 156 1.48 9.15 -10.31
N ALA A 157 0.52 10.07 -10.41
CA ALA A 157 0.77 11.48 -10.67
C ALA A 157 1.63 12.14 -9.59
N ALA A 158 1.47 11.73 -8.32
CA ALA A 158 2.25 12.25 -7.19
C ALA A 158 3.77 11.97 -7.29
N VAL A 159 4.16 10.92 -8.04
CA VAL A 159 5.57 10.55 -8.22
C VAL A 159 6.07 10.84 -9.64
N ARG A 160 5.18 10.70 -10.63
CA ARG A 160 5.54 10.80 -12.04
C ARG A 160 6.16 12.14 -12.41
N SER A 161 5.50 13.24 -12.09
CA SER A 161 5.98 14.58 -12.43
C SER A 161 7.36 14.87 -11.83
N ARG A 162 7.58 14.44 -10.59
CA ARG A 162 8.85 14.61 -9.87
C ARG A 162 9.97 13.75 -10.46
N TYR A 163 9.65 12.55 -10.96
CA TYR A 163 10.61 11.70 -11.65
C TYR A 163 10.97 12.26 -13.03
N GLU A 164 9.98 12.68 -13.80
CA GLU A 164 10.16 13.29 -15.13
C GLU A 164 11.02 14.58 -15.09
N THR A 165 10.90 15.37 -14.02
CA THR A 165 11.71 16.59 -13.81
C THR A 165 13.12 16.29 -13.27
N GLY A 166 13.44 15.04 -12.96
CA GLY A 166 14.76 14.66 -12.44
C GLY A 166 14.94 14.91 -10.94
N GLU A 167 13.87 15.19 -10.18
CA GLU A 167 13.93 15.35 -8.73
C GLU A 167 14.16 14.02 -8.00
N LEU A 168 13.62 12.92 -8.55
CA LEU A 168 13.70 11.60 -7.95
C LEU A 168 14.71 10.71 -8.68
N ALA A 169 15.58 10.05 -7.91
CA ALA A 169 16.53 9.05 -8.40
C ALA A 169 15.84 7.71 -8.72
N SER A 170 14.86 7.33 -7.90
CA SER A 170 14.09 6.10 -8.07
C SER A 170 12.72 6.21 -7.43
N VAL A 171 11.82 5.33 -7.85
CA VAL A 171 10.49 5.15 -7.23
C VAL A 171 10.32 3.68 -6.89
N GLU A 172 10.16 3.37 -5.61
CA GLU A 172 9.95 2.00 -5.12
C GLU A 172 8.54 1.83 -4.56
N LEU A 173 7.88 0.70 -4.91
CA LEU A 173 6.58 0.33 -4.36
C LEU A 173 6.74 -0.78 -3.33
N ALA A 174 6.27 -0.53 -2.11
CA ALA A 174 6.14 -1.53 -1.06
C ALA A 174 4.67 -1.95 -0.92
N TYR A 175 4.36 -3.20 -1.27
CA TYR A 175 3.01 -3.75 -1.22
C TYR A 175 3.03 -5.27 -1.05
N THR A 176 1.88 -5.86 -0.73
CA THR A 176 1.74 -7.33 -0.69
C THR A 176 1.20 -7.84 -2.02
N ARG A 177 2.00 -8.62 -2.73
CA ARG A 177 1.58 -9.28 -3.97
C ARG A 177 0.72 -10.51 -3.64
N PHE A 178 -0.45 -10.60 -4.26
CA PHE A 178 -1.31 -11.77 -4.18
C PHE A 178 -0.94 -12.78 -5.26
N PHE A 179 -0.71 -14.02 -4.89
CA PHE A 179 -0.35 -15.09 -5.83
C PHE A 179 -1.52 -16.06 -6.08
N SER A 180 -2.22 -16.49 -5.03
CA SER A 180 -3.33 -17.46 -5.12
C SER A 180 -4.19 -17.39 -3.86
#